data_8b1b015dd2a3d74b16821ce2350deac5
#
_entry.id   8b1b015dd2a3d74b16821ce2350deac5
#
_cell.length_a   1.000
_cell.length_b   1.000
_cell.length_c   1.000
_cell.angle_alpha   90.00
_cell.angle_beta   90.00
_cell.angle_gamma   90.00
#
_symmetry.space_group_name_H-M   'P 1'
#
loop_
_entity.id
_entity.type
_entity.pdbx_description
1 polymer ?
#
loop_
_entity_poly.entity_id
_entity_poly.type
_entity_poly.pdbx_seq_one_letter_code
_entity_poly.pdbx_strand_id
1 'polypeptide(L)'
;MSIRVIQDPPDAGASYVSVSGVSAPGAPDTWQRHVKAPAEWLLALAIVIVLLPLFATLWMLVRITTGSPVLYRRRVVGRDGAQFDAFKFRTMVNGAERILEQDDGLREAFMTNWKLFDDPRVTSTGRVLRKFSLDELPQLFNVLRGEMALIGPRMITVAEVPRYGPLGQTLLSVRPGLTGLWQVSGRQTVSYERRIELDMHYIATCSAALDLSILLRTIPVAIRGDGAF
;
A
#
# COMPACT_ATOMS: atom_id res chain seq x y z
N MET A 1 -13.02 22.42 -9.07
CA MET A 1 -12.01 21.87 -8.14
C MET A 1 -11.27 20.76 -8.88
N SER A 2 -10.20 21.11 -9.62
CA SER A 2 -9.50 20.17 -10.50
C SER A 2 -8.61 19.25 -9.67
N ILE A 3 -8.93 17.96 -9.68
CA ILE A 3 -8.12 16.91 -9.10
C ILE A 3 -7.08 16.53 -10.15
N ARG A 4 -5.81 16.95 -9.96
CA ARG A 4 -4.70 16.40 -10.75
C ARG A 4 -4.43 14.98 -10.29
N VAL A 5 -4.67 14.03 -11.17
CA VAL A 5 -4.15 12.66 -11.06
C VAL A 5 -2.65 12.76 -11.33
N ILE A 6 -1.84 12.43 -10.35
CA ILE A 6 -0.40 12.31 -10.52
C ILE A 6 -0.18 10.95 -11.17
N GLN A 7 0.26 10.95 -12.41
CA GLN A 7 0.63 9.74 -13.15
C GLN A 7 1.93 9.17 -12.58
N ASP A 8 2.00 7.85 -12.52
CA ASP A 8 3.25 7.11 -12.34
C ASP A 8 4.26 7.51 -13.44
N PRO A 9 5.57 7.30 -13.25
CA PRO A 9 6.61 7.72 -14.19
C PRO A 9 6.27 7.29 -15.61
N PRO A 10 6.70 8.08 -16.63
CA PRO A 10 6.30 7.92 -18.01
C PRO A 10 6.60 6.50 -18.50
N ASP A 11 5.59 5.92 -19.10
CA ASP A 11 5.58 4.59 -19.68
C ASP A 11 6.82 4.33 -20.56
N ALA A 12 7.67 3.42 -20.11
CA ALA A 12 8.41 2.60 -21.03
C ALA A 12 7.40 1.65 -21.71
N GLY A 13 6.79 2.12 -22.80
CA GLY A 13 6.11 1.34 -23.83
C GLY A 13 5.28 0.08 -23.44
N ALA A 14 4.66 0.06 -22.28
CA ALA A 14 3.83 -1.07 -21.86
C ALA A 14 2.42 -0.88 -22.39
N SER A 15 2.13 -1.52 -23.51
CA SER A 15 0.76 -1.80 -23.95
C SER A 15 -0.05 -2.35 -22.77
N TYR A 16 -1.19 -1.74 -22.51
CA TYR A 16 -2.15 -2.15 -21.49
C TYR A 16 -2.48 -3.64 -21.65
N VAL A 17 -1.89 -4.47 -20.80
CA VAL A 17 -2.31 -5.86 -20.71
C VAL A 17 -3.59 -5.87 -19.89
N SER A 18 -4.72 -6.00 -20.56
CA SER A 18 -5.96 -6.36 -19.88
C SER A 18 -5.77 -7.78 -19.36
N VAL A 19 -5.58 -7.91 -18.06
CA VAL A 19 -5.52 -9.22 -17.40
C VAL A 19 -6.96 -9.72 -17.26
N SER A 20 -7.57 -10.09 -18.39
CA SER A 20 -8.87 -10.74 -18.40
C SER A 20 -8.66 -12.25 -18.43
N GLY A 21 -9.11 -12.91 -17.37
CA GLY A 21 -9.41 -14.34 -17.36
C GLY A 21 -8.31 -15.27 -16.87
N VAL A 22 -8.11 -15.33 -15.55
CA VAL A 22 -7.62 -16.58 -14.93
C VAL A 22 -8.21 -16.72 -13.52
N SER A 23 -8.99 -17.78 -13.34
CA SER A 23 -9.35 -18.29 -12.02
C SER A 23 -8.13 -18.99 -11.44
N ALA A 24 -7.55 -18.42 -10.38
CA ALA A 24 -6.45 -19.05 -9.67
C ALA A 24 -6.94 -20.34 -8.97
N PRO A 25 -6.19 -21.44 -9.03
CA PRO A 25 -6.54 -22.64 -8.28
C PRO A 25 -6.32 -22.39 -6.77
N GLY A 26 -7.37 -22.54 -5.98
CA GLY A 26 -7.29 -22.90 -4.58
C GLY A 26 -7.35 -21.80 -3.51
N ALA A 27 -7.75 -20.55 -3.82
CA ALA A 27 -8.10 -19.64 -2.72
C ALA A 27 -9.41 -20.12 -2.07
N PRO A 28 -9.48 -20.26 -0.71
CA PRO A 28 -10.71 -20.65 -0.03
C PRO A 28 -11.72 -19.49 -0.14
N ASP A 29 -12.52 -19.54 -1.20
CA ASP A 29 -13.45 -18.49 -1.61
C ASP A 29 -14.50 -18.18 -0.53
N THR A 30 -14.90 -19.18 0.22
CA THR A 30 -15.90 -19.08 1.31
C THR A 30 -15.41 -18.28 2.51
N TRP A 31 -14.21 -18.56 3.03
CA TRP A 31 -13.68 -17.84 4.17
C TRP A 31 -13.45 -16.35 3.87
N GLN A 32 -12.77 -16.06 2.76
CA GLN A 32 -12.42 -14.68 2.40
C GLN A 32 -13.64 -13.80 2.08
N ARG A 33 -14.66 -14.36 1.41
CA ARG A 33 -15.83 -13.59 1.02
C ARG A 33 -16.87 -13.47 2.13
N HIS A 34 -17.15 -14.56 2.84
CA HIS A 34 -18.32 -14.60 3.73
C HIS A 34 -18.00 -14.33 5.19
N VAL A 35 -16.76 -14.51 5.62
CA VAL A 35 -16.38 -14.29 7.03
C VAL A 35 -15.37 -13.16 7.16
N LYS A 36 -14.23 -13.28 6.49
CA LYS A 36 -13.13 -12.32 6.61
C LYS A 36 -13.54 -10.91 6.19
N ALA A 37 -14.15 -10.77 5.02
CA ALA A 37 -14.46 -9.46 4.47
C ALA A 37 -15.44 -8.64 5.32
N PRO A 38 -16.57 -9.17 5.81
CA PRO A 38 -17.46 -8.45 6.72
C PRO A 38 -16.79 -8.11 8.05
N ALA A 39 -16.02 -9.06 8.62
CA ALA A 39 -15.32 -8.84 9.89
C ALA A 39 -14.28 -7.72 9.78
N GLU A 40 -13.48 -7.72 8.72
CA GLU A 40 -12.49 -6.65 8.46
C GLU A 40 -13.16 -5.30 8.19
N TRP A 41 -14.29 -5.29 7.49
CA TRP A 41 -15.05 -4.07 7.24
C TRP A 41 -15.57 -3.44 8.54
N LEU A 42 -16.17 -4.26 9.43
CA LEU A 42 -16.64 -3.80 10.74
C LEU A 42 -15.47 -3.31 11.61
N LEU A 43 -14.36 -4.03 11.61
CA LEU A 43 -13.16 -3.63 12.34
C LEU A 43 -12.57 -2.33 11.79
N ALA A 44 -12.49 -2.18 10.48
CA ALA A 44 -12.01 -0.95 9.83
C ALA A 44 -12.91 0.24 10.18
N LEU A 45 -14.23 0.04 10.19
CA LEU A 45 -15.19 1.08 10.60
C LEU A 45 -14.96 1.50 12.05
N ALA A 46 -14.83 0.53 12.96
CA ALA A 46 -14.55 0.80 14.36
C ALA A 46 -13.23 1.57 14.55
N ILE A 47 -12.16 1.15 13.84
CA ILE A 47 -10.86 1.83 13.86
C ILE A 47 -11.00 3.27 13.35
N VAL A 48 -11.70 3.51 12.24
CA VAL A 48 -11.91 4.86 11.70
C VAL A 48 -12.63 5.73 12.71
N ILE A 49 -13.71 5.25 13.34
CA ILE A 49 -14.46 6.00 14.35
C ILE A 49 -13.57 6.38 15.54
N VAL A 50 -12.81 5.43 16.08
CA VAL A 50 -11.90 5.67 17.22
C VAL A 50 -10.79 6.64 16.85
N LEU A 51 -10.27 6.56 15.61
CA LEU A 51 -9.16 7.39 15.15
C LEU A 51 -9.62 8.72 14.52
N LEU A 52 -10.91 9.06 14.50
CA LEU A 52 -11.39 10.35 13.95
C LEU A 52 -10.62 11.58 14.47
N PRO A 53 -10.37 11.73 15.79
CA PRO A 53 -9.58 12.87 16.29
C PRO A 53 -8.15 12.88 15.73
N LEU A 54 -7.52 11.70 15.63
CA LEU A 54 -6.19 11.56 15.04
C LEU A 54 -6.21 11.92 13.54
N PHE A 55 -7.21 11.47 12.79
CA PHE A 55 -7.38 11.86 11.38
C PHE A 55 -7.47 13.38 11.22
N ALA A 56 -8.27 14.06 12.06
CA ALA A 56 -8.41 15.51 12.01
C ALA A 56 -7.07 16.22 12.32
N THR A 57 -6.34 15.74 13.33
CA THR A 57 -5.03 16.26 13.70
C THR A 57 -4.01 16.08 12.57
N LEU A 58 -3.91 14.88 11.99
CA LEU A 58 -3.00 14.59 10.88
C LEU A 58 -3.37 15.37 9.62
N TRP A 59 -4.66 15.51 9.34
CA TRP A 59 -5.13 16.35 8.23
C TRP A 59 -4.67 17.79 8.38
N MET A 60 -4.87 18.38 9.56
CA MET A 60 -4.46 19.75 9.85
C MET A 60 -2.93 19.89 9.76
N LEU A 61 -2.18 18.96 10.35
CA LEU A 61 -0.72 18.93 10.33
C LEU A 61 -0.19 18.91 8.89
N VAL A 62 -0.68 17.99 8.05
CA VAL A 62 -0.27 17.90 6.64
C VAL A 62 -0.71 19.13 5.86
N ARG A 63 -1.89 19.69 6.15
CA ARG A 63 -2.39 20.91 5.50
C ARG A 63 -1.49 22.11 5.77
N ILE A 64 -0.99 22.25 6.99
CA ILE A 64 -0.10 23.35 7.40
C ILE A 64 1.31 23.14 6.84
N THR A 65 1.86 21.93 6.92
CA THR A 65 3.26 21.66 6.60
C THR A 65 3.53 21.38 5.13
N THR A 66 2.57 20.82 4.42
CA THR A 66 2.74 20.36 3.02
C THR A 66 1.79 21.10 2.05
N GLY A 67 0.74 21.71 2.59
CA GLY A 67 -0.26 22.44 1.79
C GLY A 67 -1.35 21.53 1.21
N SER A 68 -1.98 21.97 0.11
CA SER A 68 -3.03 21.23 -0.59
C SER A 68 -2.48 20.56 -1.86
N PRO A 69 -3.03 19.39 -2.25
CA PRO A 69 -3.98 18.52 -1.55
C PRO A 69 -3.34 17.75 -0.40
N VAL A 70 -4.10 17.49 0.68
CA VAL A 70 -3.61 16.77 1.88
C VAL A 70 -3.47 15.27 1.62
N LEU A 71 -4.33 14.71 0.78
CA LEU A 71 -4.28 13.31 0.38
C LEU A 71 -3.54 13.15 -0.94
N TYR A 72 -2.66 12.18 -0.97
CA TYR A 72 -2.05 11.61 -2.15
C TYR A 72 -2.82 10.35 -2.57
N ARG A 73 -2.96 10.13 -3.87
CA ARG A 73 -3.61 8.96 -4.45
C ARG A 73 -2.59 8.22 -5.28
N ARG A 74 -2.34 6.97 -4.93
CA ARG A 74 -1.46 6.11 -5.70
C ARG A 74 -2.30 5.12 -6.49
N ARG A 75 -2.14 5.09 -7.80
CA ARG A 75 -2.80 4.11 -8.65
C ARG A 75 -2.16 2.74 -8.45
N VAL A 76 -2.96 1.75 -8.06
CA VAL A 76 -2.52 0.40 -7.71
C VAL A 76 -3.48 -0.64 -8.26
N VAL A 77 -3.05 -1.90 -8.24
CA VAL A 77 -3.85 -3.04 -8.72
C VAL A 77 -4.42 -3.79 -7.53
N GLY A 78 -5.69 -4.10 -7.59
CA GLY A 78 -6.42 -4.90 -6.63
C GLY A 78 -6.76 -6.28 -7.17
N ARG A 79 -7.74 -6.92 -6.52
CA ARG A 79 -8.21 -8.23 -6.93
C ARG A 79 -8.77 -8.20 -8.35
N ASP A 80 -8.54 -9.32 -9.06
CA ASP A 80 -8.96 -9.55 -10.45
C ASP A 80 -8.41 -8.50 -11.43
N GLY A 81 -7.28 -7.83 -11.07
CA GLY A 81 -6.66 -6.80 -11.88
C GLY A 81 -7.37 -5.45 -11.86
N ALA A 82 -8.40 -5.28 -11.01
CA ALA A 82 -9.11 -4.01 -10.88
C ALA A 82 -8.19 -2.93 -10.31
N GLN A 83 -8.09 -1.79 -11.00
CA GLN A 83 -7.27 -0.68 -10.54
C GLN A 83 -8.07 0.26 -9.65
N PHE A 84 -7.45 0.73 -8.57
CA PHE A 84 -8.03 1.71 -7.66
C PHE A 84 -6.99 2.71 -7.16
N ASP A 85 -7.45 3.79 -6.54
CA ASP A 85 -6.59 4.80 -5.94
C ASP A 85 -6.42 4.51 -4.45
N ALA A 86 -5.24 4.04 -4.06
CA ALA A 86 -4.88 3.89 -2.65
C ALA A 86 -4.61 5.26 -2.02
N PHE A 87 -5.31 5.58 -0.94
CA PHE A 87 -5.20 6.87 -0.26
C PHE A 87 -4.05 6.88 0.73
N LYS A 88 -3.29 8.00 0.74
CA LYS A 88 -2.26 8.27 1.74
C LYS A 88 -2.29 9.75 2.13
N PHE A 89 -1.84 10.07 3.33
CA PHE A 89 -1.45 11.45 3.61
C PHE A 89 -0.23 11.83 2.77
N ARG A 90 -0.21 13.06 2.29
CA ARG A 90 0.94 13.57 1.56
C ARG A 90 2.15 13.72 2.48
N THR A 91 3.26 13.12 2.09
CA THR A 91 4.53 13.15 2.82
C THR A 91 5.65 13.84 2.07
N MET A 92 5.42 14.18 0.81
CA MET A 92 6.39 14.84 -0.07
C MET A 92 6.00 16.29 -0.37
N VAL A 93 7.00 17.08 -0.72
CA VAL A 93 6.82 18.47 -1.16
C VAL A 93 5.96 18.56 -2.42
N ASN A 94 5.37 19.73 -2.66
CA ASN A 94 4.68 19.98 -3.92
C ASN A 94 5.69 19.97 -5.08
N GLY A 95 5.33 19.26 -6.17
CA GLY A 95 6.23 19.13 -7.32
C GLY A 95 7.35 18.13 -7.13
N ALA A 96 7.20 17.16 -6.23
CA ALA A 96 8.17 16.09 -5.99
C ALA A 96 8.61 15.34 -7.26
N GLU A 97 7.71 15.18 -8.24
CA GLU A 97 8.02 14.61 -9.55
C GLU A 97 9.03 15.46 -10.32
N ARG A 98 8.86 16.79 -10.32
CA ARG A 98 9.79 17.71 -11.01
C ARG A 98 11.20 17.62 -10.44
N ILE A 99 11.32 17.45 -9.12
CA ILE A 99 12.63 17.27 -8.47
C ILE A 99 13.29 15.99 -8.97
N LEU A 100 12.52 14.90 -9.13
CA LEU A 100 13.01 13.64 -9.66
C LEU A 100 13.39 13.74 -11.14
N GLU A 101 12.62 14.50 -11.93
CA GLU A 101 12.87 14.71 -13.37
C GLU A 101 14.10 15.59 -13.63
N GLN A 102 14.40 16.54 -12.74
CA GLN A 102 15.48 17.51 -12.86
C GLN A 102 16.83 16.99 -12.37
N ASP A 103 16.85 15.89 -11.61
CA ASP A 103 18.05 15.29 -11.05
C ASP A 103 18.23 13.86 -11.62
N ASP A 104 19.12 13.75 -12.62
CA ASP A 104 19.37 12.48 -13.31
C ASP A 104 19.92 11.40 -12.35
N GLY A 105 20.75 11.76 -11.38
CA GLY A 105 21.31 10.82 -10.40
C GLY A 105 20.22 10.30 -9.45
N LEU A 106 19.33 11.20 -9.01
CA LEU A 106 18.19 10.82 -8.16
C LEU A 106 17.21 9.92 -8.93
N ARG A 107 16.99 10.23 -10.21
CA ARG A 107 16.13 9.45 -11.10
C ARG A 107 16.69 8.05 -11.34
N GLU A 108 17.98 7.93 -11.63
CA GLU A 108 18.66 6.64 -11.84
C GLU A 108 18.59 5.78 -10.58
N ALA A 109 18.91 6.35 -9.42
CA ALA A 109 18.82 5.66 -8.12
C ALA A 109 17.38 5.20 -7.81
N PHE A 110 16.38 6.03 -8.15
CA PHE A 110 14.97 5.68 -7.99
C PHE A 110 14.55 4.55 -8.94
N MET A 111 14.94 4.62 -10.22
CA MET A 111 14.59 3.58 -11.22
C MET A 111 15.22 2.23 -10.90
N THR A 112 16.39 2.22 -10.29
CA THR A 112 17.08 0.99 -9.89
C THR A 112 16.37 0.29 -8.72
N ASN A 113 15.98 1.06 -7.70
CA ASN A 113 15.46 0.50 -6.44
C ASN A 113 13.95 0.75 -6.22
N TRP A 114 13.31 1.56 -7.07
CA TRP A 114 11.93 2.06 -6.90
C TRP A 114 11.72 2.78 -5.57
N LYS A 115 12.84 3.19 -4.95
CA LYS A 115 12.86 3.80 -3.64
C LYS A 115 14.20 4.50 -3.42
N LEU A 116 14.16 5.62 -2.70
CA LEU A 116 15.33 6.36 -2.25
C LEU A 116 15.44 6.25 -0.73
N PHE A 117 16.65 6.00 -0.24
CA PHE A 117 16.90 5.81 1.18
C PHE A 117 16.74 7.12 1.97
N ASP A 118 17.28 8.21 1.50
CA ASP A 118 17.11 9.56 2.07
C ASP A 118 16.52 10.46 0.98
N ASP A 119 15.23 10.27 0.71
CA ASP A 119 14.54 10.93 -0.38
C ASP A 119 14.39 12.45 -0.05
N PRO A 120 15.06 13.36 -0.76
CA PRO A 120 15.01 14.79 -0.48
C PRO A 120 13.63 15.40 -0.71
N ARG A 121 12.75 14.70 -1.38
CA ARG A 121 11.36 15.12 -1.63
C ARG A 121 10.48 14.96 -0.40
N VAL A 122 10.91 14.14 0.59
CA VAL A 122 10.13 13.85 1.80
C VAL A 122 10.30 14.98 2.81
N THR A 123 9.18 15.56 3.23
CA THR A 123 9.18 16.61 4.27
C THR A 123 9.55 16.03 5.65
N SER A 124 9.98 16.88 6.58
CA SER A 124 10.27 16.45 7.96
C SER A 124 9.04 15.82 8.63
N THR A 125 7.85 16.41 8.45
CA THR A 125 6.57 15.82 8.88
C THR A 125 6.32 14.50 8.18
N GLY A 126 6.58 14.41 6.86
CA GLY A 126 6.42 13.21 6.07
C GLY A 126 7.29 12.06 6.57
N ARG A 127 8.52 12.33 7.01
CA ARG A 127 9.42 11.33 7.63
C ARG A 127 8.80 10.73 8.90
N VAL A 128 8.24 11.57 9.76
CA VAL A 128 7.56 11.10 10.98
C VAL A 128 6.34 10.25 10.63
N LEU A 129 5.50 10.71 9.70
CA LEU A 129 4.31 9.97 9.27
C LEU A 129 4.68 8.58 8.71
N ARG A 130 5.70 8.51 7.84
CA ARG A 130 6.19 7.25 7.27
C ARG A 130 6.76 6.33 8.32
N LYS A 131 7.57 6.86 9.25
CA LYS A 131 8.16 6.07 10.34
C LYS A 131 7.11 5.27 11.11
N PHE A 132 5.99 5.88 11.44
CA PHE A 132 4.90 5.26 12.19
C PHE A 132 3.76 4.72 11.29
N SER A 133 3.94 4.73 9.95
CA SER A 133 2.91 4.33 8.97
C SER A 133 1.59 5.11 9.09
N LEU A 134 1.62 6.28 9.70
CA LEU A 134 0.45 7.15 9.83
C LEU A 134 -0.02 7.70 8.48
N ASP A 135 0.89 7.80 7.52
CA ASP A 135 0.57 8.21 6.15
C ASP A 135 -0.35 7.21 5.43
N GLU A 136 -0.35 5.95 5.84
CA GLU A 136 -1.19 4.90 5.25
C GLU A 136 -2.59 4.77 5.89
N LEU A 137 -2.85 5.44 7.02
CA LEU A 137 -4.17 5.38 7.68
C LEU A 137 -5.37 5.69 6.75
N PRO A 138 -5.28 6.62 5.78
CA PRO A 138 -6.39 6.85 4.84
C PRO A 138 -6.78 5.63 4.00
N GLN A 139 -5.94 4.60 3.88
CA GLN A 139 -6.30 3.34 3.21
C GLN A 139 -7.40 2.57 3.94
N LEU A 140 -7.69 2.86 5.21
CA LEU A 140 -8.88 2.34 5.88
C LEU A 140 -10.17 2.67 5.08
N PHE A 141 -10.22 3.81 4.40
CA PHE A 141 -11.33 4.13 3.50
C PHE A 141 -11.37 3.24 2.26
N ASN A 142 -10.20 2.77 1.76
CA ASN A 142 -10.17 1.77 0.69
C ASN A 142 -10.69 0.40 1.18
N VAL A 143 -10.41 0.04 2.46
CA VAL A 143 -11.01 -1.16 3.07
C VAL A 143 -12.53 -1.03 3.16
N LEU A 144 -13.05 0.10 3.63
CA LEU A 144 -14.50 0.35 3.71
C LEU A 144 -15.18 0.38 2.33
N ARG A 145 -14.44 0.72 1.27
CA ARG A 145 -14.91 0.64 -0.12
C ARG A 145 -14.84 -0.79 -0.71
N GLY A 146 -14.24 -1.74 0.02
CA GLY A 146 -14.04 -3.11 -0.46
C GLY A 146 -12.91 -3.28 -1.48
N GLU A 147 -12.12 -2.24 -1.74
CA GLU A 147 -10.97 -2.23 -2.64
C GLU A 147 -9.76 -2.95 -2.02
N MET A 148 -9.65 -2.88 -0.69
CA MET A 148 -8.59 -3.50 0.11
C MET A 148 -9.17 -4.39 1.22
N ALA A 149 -8.31 -5.24 1.78
CA ALA A 149 -8.49 -5.96 3.03
C ALA A 149 -7.68 -5.25 4.14
N LEU A 150 -8.00 -5.49 5.41
CA LEU A 150 -7.09 -5.09 6.50
C LEU A 150 -5.80 -5.89 6.43
N ILE A 151 -5.91 -7.20 6.20
CA ILE A 151 -4.78 -8.13 6.18
C ILE A 151 -4.74 -8.83 4.83
N GLY A 152 -3.59 -8.74 4.14
CA GLY A 152 -3.40 -9.32 2.81
C GLY A 152 -1.99 -9.08 2.27
N PRO A 153 -1.70 -9.56 1.06
CA PRO A 153 -0.48 -9.20 0.35
C PRO A 153 -0.46 -7.69 0.09
N ARG A 154 0.74 -7.09 -0.03
CA ARG A 154 0.82 -5.66 -0.28
C ARG A 154 0.30 -5.30 -1.66
N MET A 155 -0.40 -4.18 -1.74
CA MET A 155 -0.77 -3.56 -3.00
C MET A 155 0.48 -3.23 -3.83
N ILE A 156 0.39 -3.44 -5.14
CA ILE A 156 1.43 -3.14 -6.11
C ILE A 156 0.88 -2.25 -7.23
N THR A 157 1.77 -1.56 -7.94
CA THR A 157 1.41 -0.84 -9.16
C THR A 157 1.32 -1.79 -10.35
N VAL A 158 0.70 -1.33 -11.45
CA VAL A 158 0.65 -2.09 -12.70
C VAL A 158 2.05 -2.44 -13.20
N ALA A 159 3.00 -1.50 -13.06
CA ALA A 159 4.40 -1.69 -13.46
C ALA A 159 5.14 -2.74 -12.62
N GLU A 160 4.70 -3.01 -11.39
CA GLU A 160 5.28 -4.04 -10.52
C GLU A 160 4.75 -5.46 -10.82
N VAL A 161 3.59 -5.60 -11.47
CA VAL A 161 2.97 -6.92 -11.73
C VAL A 161 3.92 -7.88 -12.47
N PRO A 162 4.66 -7.47 -13.51
CA PRO A 162 5.59 -8.35 -14.20
C PRO A 162 6.69 -8.94 -13.31
N ARG A 163 7.06 -8.27 -12.23
CA ARG A 163 8.09 -8.77 -11.29
C ARG A 163 7.66 -10.01 -10.51
N TYR A 164 6.35 -10.24 -10.39
CA TYR A 164 5.80 -11.47 -9.80
C TYR A 164 5.80 -12.64 -10.79
N GLY A 165 6.06 -12.39 -12.09
CA GLY A 165 6.08 -13.42 -13.12
C GLY A 165 4.80 -14.29 -13.10
N PRO A 166 4.93 -15.64 -13.10
CA PRO A 166 3.78 -16.53 -13.05
C PRO A 166 2.92 -16.38 -11.77
N LEU A 167 3.50 -15.85 -10.69
CA LEU A 167 2.80 -15.67 -9.41
C LEU A 167 1.89 -14.45 -9.39
N GLY A 168 1.99 -13.57 -10.39
CA GLY A 168 1.17 -12.37 -10.47
C GLY A 168 -0.32 -12.64 -10.46
N GLN A 169 -0.76 -13.70 -11.12
CA GLN A 169 -2.17 -14.11 -11.12
C GLN A 169 -2.65 -14.56 -9.73
N THR A 170 -1.81 -15.32 -9.02
CA THR A 170 -2.10 -15.73 -7.64
C THR A 170 -2.18 -14.50 -6.72
N LEU A 171 -1.29 -13.54 -6.86
CA LEU A 171 -1.37 -12.29 -6.11
C LEU A 171 -2.68 -11.55 -6.35
N LEU A 172 -3.08 -11.43 -7.61
CA LEU A 172 -4.30 -10.71 -8.01
C LEU A 172 -5.60 -11.48 -7.72
N SER A 173 -5.53 -12.74 -7.26
CA SER A 173 -6.74 -13.49 -6.87
C SER A 173 -7.35 -13.02 -5.55
N VAL A 174 -6.60 -12.25 -4.76
CA VAL A 174 -7.03 -11.75 -3.44
C VAL A 174 -6.98 -10.23 -3.39
N ARG A 175 -7.70 -9.63 -2.42
CA ARG A 175 -7.59 -8.20 -2.17
C ARG A 175 -6.26 -7.87 -1.50
N PRO A 176 -5.58 -6.77 -1.90
CA PRO A 176 -4.39 -6.32 -1.20
C PRO A 176 -4.75 -5.86 0.22
N GLY A 177 -3.82 -6.06 1.16
CA GLY A 177 -3.98 -5.68 2.55
C GLY A 177 -3.38 -4.32 2.90
N LEU A 178 -3.94 -3.67 3.91
CA LEU A 178 -3.32 -2.53 4.59
C LEU A 178 -2.07 -2.99 5.34
N THR A 179 -2.14 -4.12 6.03
CA THR A 179 -1.01 -4.84 6.61
C THR A 179 -0.95 -6.26 6.08
N GLY A 180 0.16 -6.96 6.28
CA GLY A 180 0.35 -8.31 5.80
C GLY A 180 1.59 -8.98 6.37
N LEU A 181 1.80 -10.23 6.01
CA LEU A 181 2.85 -11.06 6.59
C LEU A 181 4.25 -10.46 6.42
N TRP A 182 4.59 -9.94 5.24
CA TRP A 182 5.91 -9.35 5.01
C TRP A 182 6.09 -8.02 5.78
N GLN A 183 5.03 -7.20 5.97
CA GLN A 183 5.12 -5.98 6.74
C GLN A 183 5.50 -6.25 8.21
N VAL A 184 5.02 -7.36 8.78
CA VAL A 184 5.35 -7.74 10.15
C VAL A 184 6.59 -8.65 10.26
N SER A 185 7.23 -9.01 9.12
CA SER A 185 8.40 -9.90 9.06
C SER A 185 9.70 -9.17 8.68
N GLY A 186 9.76 -7.85 8.89
CA GLY A 186 10.97 -7.04 8.63
C GLY A 186 10.73 -5.82 7.75
N ARG A 187 9.50 -5.63 7.22
CA ARG A 187 9.15 -4.44 6.42
C ARG A 187 10.14 -4.23 5.25
N GLN A 188 10.77 -3.07 5.23
CA GLN A 188 11.64 -2.65 4.13
C GLN A 188 13.06 -3.23 4.17
N THR A 189 13.43 -3.95 5.23
CA THR A 189 14.71 -4.68 5.29
C THR A 189 14.63 -6.03 4.56
N VAL A 190 13.42 -6.46 4.18
CA VAL A 190 13.18 -7.69 3.43
C VAL A 190 13.44 -7.46 1.95
N SER A 191 14.19 -8.37 1.29
CA SER A 191 14.39 -8.29 -0.17
C SER A 191 13.07 -8.44 -0.93
N TYR A 192 13.05 -7.99 -2.19
CA TYR A 192 11.83 -8.05 -2.99
C TYR A 192 11.39 -9.50 -3.23
N GLU A 193 12.34 -10.41 -3.45
CA GLU A 193 12.09 -11.85 -3.63
C GLU A 193 11.47 -12.45 -2.37
N ARG A 194 12.06 -12.13 -1.21
CA ARG A 194 11.53 -12.61 0.08
C ARG A 194 10.14 -12.06 0.37
N ARG A 195 9.85 -10.84 -0.08
CA ARG A 195 8.50 -10.27 0.00
C ARG A 195 7.52 -11.07 -0.82
N ILE A 196 7.87 -11.43 -2.08
CA ILE A 196 7.03 -12.27 -2.94
C ILE A 196 6.75 -13.62 -2.26
N GLU A 197 7.77 -14.26 -1.70
CA GLU A 197 7.61 -15.53 -0.98
C GLU A 197 6.62 -15.41 0.19
N LEU A 198 6.74 -14.35 1.00
CA LEU A 198 5.87 -14.10 2.14
C LEU A 198 4.43 -13.80 1.72
N ASP A 199 4.24 -13.05 0.64
CA ASP A 199 2.92 -12.78 0.08
C ASP A 199 2.27 -14.07 -0.46
N MET A 200 3.02 -14.92 -1.17
CA MET A 200 2.53 -16.22 -1.66
C MET A 200 2.24 -17.18 -0.52
N HIS A 201 3.12 -17.24 0.50
CA HIS A 201 2.89 -18.06 1.69
C HIS A 201 1.60 -17.63 2.41
N TYR A 202 1.39 -16.32 2.57
CA TYR A 202 0.15 -15.80 3.16
C TYR A 202 -1.09 -16.24 2.37
N ILE A 203 -1.06 -16.10 1.05
CA ILE A 203 -2.20 -16.49 0.19
C ILE A 203 -2.51 -17.99 0.33
N ALA A 204 -1.47 -18.82 0.39
CA ALA A 204 -1.62 -20.27 0.50
C ALA A 204 -2.09 -20.76 1.88
N THR A 205 -1.78 -20.00 2.96
CA THR A 205 -2.03 -20.42 4.36
C THR A 205 -3.02 -19.52 5.10
N CYS A 206 -3.68 -18.60 4.40
CA CYS A 206 -4.61 -17.64 4.96
C CYS A 206 -5.64 -18.30 5.89
N SER A 207 -5.71 -17.82 7.12
CA SER A 207 -6.63 -18.31 8.15
C SER A 207 -6.89 -17.23 9.20
N ALA A 208 -7.96 -17.36 9.98
CA ALA A 208 -8.28 -16.42 11.07
C ALA A 208 -7.15 -16.31 12.09
N ALA A 209 -6.48 -17.42 12.41
CA ALA A 209 -5.37 -17.43 13.36
C ALA A 209 -4.15 -16.67 12.83
N LEU A 210 -3.82 -16.86 11.53
CA LEU A 210 -2.74 -16.13 10.88
C LEU A 210 -3.06 -14.64 10.79
N ASP A 211 -4.27 -14.28 10.40
CA ASP A 211 -4.73 -12.90 10.33
C ASP A 211 -4.65 -12.21 11.70
N LEU A 212 -5.13 -12.86 12.76
CA LEU A 212 -5.04 -12.33 14.11
C LEU A 212 -3.57 -12.14 14.54
N SER A 213 -2.70 -13.12 14.24
CA SER A 213 -1.27 -13.02 14.52
C SER A 213 -0.63 -11.82 13.82
N ILE A 214 -0.95 -11.59 12.53
CA ILE A 214 -0.45 -10.45 11.76
C ILE A 214 -0.97 -9.14 12.38
N LEU A 215 -2.25 -9.06 12.71
CA LEU A 215 -2.84 -7.87 13.30
C LEU A 215 -2.17 -7.49 14.64
N LEU A 216 -1.99 -8.46 15.53
CA LEU A 216 -1.32 -8.25 16.82
C LEU A 216 0.14 -7.82 16.64
N ARG A 217 0.86 -8.35 15.65
CA ARG A 217 2.24 -7.97 15.34
C ARG A 217 2.33 -6.62 14.64
N THR A 218 1.29 -6.17 13.96
CA THR A 218 1.27 -4.87 13.27
C THR A 218 1.38 -3.71 14.26
N ILE A 219 0.73 -3.80 15.42
CA ILE A 219 0.73 -2.71 16.42
C ILE A 219 2.16 -2.38 16.90
N PRO A 220 2.94 -3.33 17.45
CA PRO A 220 4.30 -3.01 17.91
C PRO A 220 5.23 -2.59 16.75
N VAL A 221 5.07 -3.15 15.56
CA VAL A 221 5.85 -2.77 14.37
C VAL A 221 5.57 -1.32 13.94
N ALA A 222 4.31 -0.90 13.98
CA ALA A 222 3.93 0.49 13.67
C ALA A 222 4.45 1.47 14.74
N ILE A 223 4.36 1.11 16.03
CA ILE A 223 4.80 1.97 17.13
C ILE A 223 6.33 2.13 17.15
N ARG A 224 7.08 1.06 16.94
CA ARG A 224 8.56 1.11 16.94
C ARG A 224 9.09 1.85 15.72
N GLY A 225 8.39 1.78 14.59
CA GLY A 225 8.83 2.39 13.35
C GLY A 225 10.06 1.72 12.72
N ASP A 226 10.40 0.50 13.16
CA ASP A 226 11.55 -0.24 12.66
C ASP A 226 11.36 -0.60 11.18
N GLY A 227 12.42 -0.42 10.35
CA GLY A 227 12.39 -0.72 8.92
C GLY A 227 11.45 0.17 8.10
N ALA A 228 11.05 1.34 8.61
CA ALA A 228 10.34 2.36 7.84
C ALA A 228 11.33 3.43 7.35
N PHE A 229 11.31 3.72 6.05
CA PHE A 229 12.17 4.74 5.41
C PHE A 229 11.32 5.63 4.51
#